data_1426e071fc7b8afe782ca544e41fe773
#
_entry.id   1426e071fc7b8afe782ca544e41fe773
#
_cell.length_a   1.000
_cell.length_b   1.000
_cell.length_c   1.000
_cell.angle_alpha   90.00
_cell.angle_beta   90.00
_cell.angle_gamma   90.00
#
_symmetry.space_group_name_H-M   'P 1'
#
loop_
_entity.id
_entity.type
_entity.pdbx_description
1 polymer ?
#
loop_
_entity_poly.entity_id
_entity_poly.type
_entity_poly.pdbx_seq_one_letter_code
_entity_poly.pdbx_strand_id
1 'polypeptide(L)'
;MLYYLFEWLHKLNFPGAGMFGYTSFRALMAVILALLISSIWGDKFINLLKKKQITETQRDAKTDPFGVNKVGVPSMGGVIIIVAILIPCLLLGKLDNIYMILMLITTVWLGSLGFADDYIKIFKKDKEGLHGKFKIIGQVGLGLIVGLTLYLSPDVVIRENIEVHTPGQEMEVIHGTNDLKSTQTTIPFFKSNNLDYADLVGFMGEHAQTAGWFLFVIITIFIVTAVSNGANLNDGMDGMAAGNSAIIGATLGILAYVSSHIEFASYLNIMYIPGSEELVIYICAFIGALIGFLWYNAYPAQVFMGDTGSLTIGGIIAVFAIIIHKELLIPILCGVFLVENLSVILQRFYYKIGKRKGVKQRLFKRTPIHDHFRTSMSLVEPGCTVKFTKPDQLFHESKITVRFWIVTIVLAAITIITLKIR
;
A
#
# COMPACT_ATOMS: atom_id res chain seq x y z
N MET A 1 23.78 3.31 4.27
CA MET A 1 25.19 3.70 3.99
C MET A 1 25.62 4.90 4.82
N LEU A 2 24.97 6.05 4.74
CA LEU A 2 25.28 7.20 5.61
C LEU A 2 25.14 6.86 7.10
N TYR A 3 24.12 6.08 7.49
CA TYR A 3 23.96 5.59 8.84
C TYR A 3 25.26 4.97 9.38
N TYR A 4 25.85 3.99 8.71
CA TYR A 4 27.07 3.31 9.13
C TYR A 4 28.29 4.22 9.12
N LEU A 5 28.39 5.14 8.14
CA LEU A 5 29.45 6.12 8.09
C LEU A 5 29.42 7.06 9.31
N PHE A 6 28.23 7.59 9.64
CA PHE A 6 28.08 8.49 10.78
C PHE A 6 28.16 7.75 12.13
N GLU A 7 27.79 6.47 12.19
CA GLU A 7 28.04 5.63 13.36
C GLU A 7 29.54 5.47 13.61
N TRP A 8 30.33 5.25 12.55
CA TRP A 8 31.79 5.20 12.66
C TRP A 8 32.39 6.56 13.04
N LEU A 9 31.93 7.66 12.45
CA LEU A 9 32.34 9.03 12.79
C LEU A 9 31.96 9.40 14.23
N HIS A 10 30.85 8.90 14.75
CA HIS A 10 30.45 9.11 16.14
C HIS A 10 31.41 8.47 17.13
N LYS A 11 31.95 7.29 16.81
CA LYS A 11 33.02 6.63 17.59
C LYS A 11 34.31 7.44 17.61
N LEU A 12 34.51 8.32 16.61
CA LEU A 12 35.64 9.27 16.54
C LEU A 12 35.30 10.65 17.17
N ASN A 13 34.20 10.79 17.86
CA ASN A 13 33.72 12.04 18.46
C ASN A 13 33.53 13.19 17.46
N PHE A 14 33.17 12.87 16.19
CA PHE A 14 32.89 13.90 15.19
C PHE A 14 31.61 14.67 15.55
N PRO A 15 31.65 16.03 15.62
CA PRO A 15 30.49 16.83 15.98
C PRO A 15 29.29 16.57 15.07
N GLY A 16 28.10 16.34 15.67
CA GLY A 16 26.85 16.11 14.93
C GLY A 16 26.64 14.69 14.41
N ALA A 17 27.66 13.81 14.43
CA ALA A 17 27.53 12.44 13.93
C ALA A 17 26.48 11.63 14.70
N GLY A 18 26.31 11.87 15.99
CA GLY A 18 25.30 11.21 16.83
C GLY A 18 23.85 11.46 16.42
N MET A 19 23.56 12.51 15.62
CA MET A 19 22.21 12.78 15.14
C MET A 19 21.66 11.64 14.27
N PHE A 20 22.52 10.95 13.50
CA PHE A 20 22.12 9.80 12.68
C PHE A 20 21.76 8.56 13.49
N GLY A 21 22.05 8.53 14.77
CA GLY A 21 21.55 7.50 15.70
C GLY A 21 20.04 7.61 15.97
N TYR A 22 19.48 8.82 15.92
CA TYR A 22 18.06 9.05 16.19
C TYR A 22 17.19 8.68 14.99
N THR A 23 16.22 7.79 15.21
CA THR A 23 15.26 7.37 14.16
C THR A 23 14.44 8.54 13.63
N SER A 24 14.02 9.47 14.51
CA SER A 24 13.26 10.65 14.11
C SER A 24 14.02 11.55 13.14
N PHE A 25 15.32 11.78 13.38
CA PHE A 25 16.16 12.56 12.46
C PHE A 25 16.27 11.87 11.10
N ARG A 26 16.58 10.57 11.08
CA ARG A 26 16.68 9.79 9.83
C ARG A 26 15.36 9.74 9.07
N ALA A 27 14.24 9.61 9.77
CA ALA A 27 12.91 9.60 9.18
C ALA A 27 12.58 10.94 8.50
N LEU A 28 12.83 12.07 9.17
CA LEU A 28 12.62 13.41 8.57
C LEU A 28 13.55 13.64 7.38
N MET A 29 14.80 13.24 7.47
CA MET A 29 15.73 13.29 6.34
C MET A 29 15.28 12.42 5.18
N ALA A 30 14.69 11.27 5.45
CA ALA A 30 14.16 10.37 4.42
C ALA A 30 12.98 11.01 3.66
N VAL A 31 12.05 11.68 4.36
CA VAL A 31 10.96 12.46 3.72
C VAL A 31 11.54 13.53 2.80
N ILE A 32 12.47 14.35 3.31
CA ILE A 32 13.04 15.47 2.55
C ILE A 32 13.78 14.95 1.32
N LEU A 33 14.65 13.95 1.49
CA LEU A 33 15.42 13.39 0.37
C LEU A 33 14.51 12.76 -0.68
N ALA A 34 13.51 11.97 -0.26
CA ALA A 34 12.55 11.33 -1.18
C ALA A 34 11.75 12.37 -1.97
N LEU A 35 11.26 13.41 -1.28
CA LEU A 35 10.53 14.52 -1.90
C LEU A 35 11.41 15.27 -2.91
N LEU A 36 12.64 15.62 -2.54
CA LEU A 36 13.58 16.31 -3.43
C LEU A 36 13.97 15.46 -4.64
N ILE A 37 14.24 14.16 -4.44
CA ILE A 37 14.54 13.24 -5.55
C ILE A 37 13.34 13.16 -6.49
N SER A 38 12.15 12.95 -5.97
CA SER A 38 10.94 12.83 -6.79
C SER A 38 10.62 14.13 -7.53
N SER A 39 10.71 15.30 -6.88
CA SER A 39 10.39 16.59 -7.50
C SER A 39 11.46 17.11 -8.45
N ILE A 40 12.76 17.04 -8.09
CA ILE A 40 13.83 17.61 -8.92
C ILE A 40 14.20 16.65 -10.05
N TRP A 41 14.35 15.36 -9.75
CA TRP A 41 14.73 14.35 -10.74
C TRP A 41 13.58 13.93 -11.62
N GLY A 42 12.34 14.05 -11.09
CA GLY A 42 11.11 13.77 -11.82
C GLY A 42 10.99 14.52 -13.14
N ASP A 43 11.30 15.84 -13.16
CA ASP A 43 11.27 16.63 -14.39
C ASP A 43 12.22 16.09 -15.46
N LYS A 44 13.47 15.78 -15.07
CA LYS A 44 14.46 15.22 -15.99
C LYS A 44 14.01 13.87 -16.57
N PHE A 45 13.43 13.03 -15.72
CA PHE A 45 12.92 11.72 -16.13
C PHE A 45 11.71 11.85 -17.05
N ILE A 46 10.75 12.72 -16.73
CA ILE A 46 9.58 13.00 -17.58
C ILE A 46 10.01 13.50 -18.95
N ASN A 47 10.98 14.41 -19.01
CA ASN A 47 11.53 14.91 -20.25
C ASN A 47 12.25 13.82 -21.07
N LEU A 48 12.93 12.87 -20.40
CA LEU A 48 13.50 11.69 -21.03
C LEU A 48 12.43 10.79 -21.65
N LEU A 49 11.34 10.51 -20.91
CA LEU A 49 10.21 9.71 -21.38
C LEU A 49 9.54 10.37 -22.60
N LYS A 50 9.32 11.69 -22.55
CA LYS A 50 8.76 12.46 -23.68
C LYS A 50 9.65 12.38 -24.92
N LYS A 51 10.96 12.55 -24.79
CA LYS A 51 11.92 12.44 -25.91
C LYS A 51 11.91 11.06 -26.55
N LYS A 52 11.71 10.00 -25.75
CA LYS A 52 11.62 8.62 -26.23
C LYS A 52 10.23 8.24 -26.72
N GLN A 53 9.27 9.17 -26.73
CA GLN A 53 7.86 8.94 -27.10
C GLN A 53 7.22 7.77 -26.33
N ILE A 54 7.60 7.61 -25.06
CA ILE A 54 7.07 6.60 -24.14
C ILE A 54 5.73 7.11 -23.60
N THR A 55 4.72 7.06 -24.47
CA THR A 55 3.35 7.48 -24.14
C THR A 55 2.42 6.28 -24.21
N GLU A 56 1.37 6.29 -23.40
CA GLU A 56 0.37 5.23 -23.43
C GLU A 56 -0.31 5.16 -24.81
N THR A 57 -0.46 3.95 -25.34
CA THR A 57 -1.19 3.73 -26.60
C THR A 57 -2.66 4.07 -26.40
N GLN A 58 -3.18 4.96 -27.25
CA GLN A 58 -4.57 5.39 -27.23
C GLN A 58 -5.51 4.17 -27.24
N ARG A 59 -6.35 4.04 -26.23
CA ARG A 59 -7.48 3.11 -26.26
C ARG A 59 -8.56 3.68 -27.15
N ASP A 60 -9.35 2.80 -27.75
CA ASP A 60 -10.45 3.20 -28.62
C ASP A 60 -11.39 4.17 -27.86
N ALA A 61 -11.83 5.27 -28.50
CA ALA A 61 -12.70 6.28 -27.87
C ALA A 61 -13.98 5.69 -27.26
N LYS A 62 -14.44 4.53 -27.77
CA LYS A 62 -15.55 3.76 -27.19
C LYS A 62 -15.20 3.07 -25.87
N THR A 63 -13.95 2.63 -25.73
CA THR A 63 -13.48 1.92 -24.54
C THR A 63 -12.90 2.87 -23.50
N ASP A 64 -12.34 4.00 -23.93
CA ASP A 64 -11.83 5.05 -23.03
C ASP A 64 -12.18 6.46 -23.54
N PRO A 65 -13.41 6.92 -23.31
CA PRO A 65 -13.87 8.24 -23.76
C PRO A 65 -13.15 9.39 -23.03
N PHE A 66 -12.41 9.12 -21.95
CA PHE A 66 -11.67 10.11 -21.17
C PHE A 66 -10.18 10.18 -21.54
N GLY A 67 -9.67 9.16 -22.21
CA GLY A 67 -8.28 9.08 -22.66
C GLY A 67 -7.91 10.07 -23.76
N VAL A 68 -8.90 10.64 -24.45
CA VAL A 68 -8.67 11.60 -25.56
C VAL A 68 -7.90 12.84 -25.10
N ASN A 69 -8.19 13.34 -23.89
CA ASN A 69 -7.52 14.50 -23.31
C ASN A 69 -6.14 14.18 -22.69
N LYS A 70 -5.77 12.90 -22.61
CA LYS A 70 -4.54 12.40 -21.99
C LYS A 70 -3.48 11.97 -23.00
N VAL A 71 -3.71 12.26 -24.28
CA VAL A 71 -2.79 11.94 -25.37
C VAL A 71 -1.46 12.68 -25.22
N GLY A 72 -0.36 11.94 -25.30
CA GLY A 72 0.99 12.51 -25.22
C GLY A 72 1.55 12.62 -23.80
N VAL A 73 0.78 12.27 -22.75
CA VAL A 73 1.31 12.16 -21.39
C VAL A 73 2.11 10.86 -21.28
N PRO A 74 3.38 10.93 -20.83
CA PRO A 74 4.20 9.72 -20.65
C PRO A 74 3.68 8.85 -19.50
N SER A 75 3.82 7.54 -19.65
CA SER A 75 3.59 6.52 -18.62
C SER A 75 4.91 6.07 -17.98
N MET A 76 4.85 5.11 -17.04
CA MET A 76 6.01 4.59 -16.28
C MET A 76 6.59 5.57 -15.23
N GLY A 77 5.81 6.54 -14.78
CA GLY A 77 6.20 7.46 -13.69
C GLY A 77 6.51 6.75 -12.36
N GLY A 78 6.04 5.53 -12.20
CA GLY A 78 6.35 4.70 -11.02
C GLY A 78 7.85 4.50 -10.77
N VAL A 79 8.69 4.59 -11.81
CA VAL A 79 10.15 4.55 -11.63
C VAL A 79 10.65 5.71 -10.77
N ILE A 80 10.06 6.91 -10.89
CA ILE A 80 10.40 8.06 -10.05
C ILE A 80 10.15 7.74 -8.58
N ILE A 81 8.98 7.14 -8.28
CA ILE A 81 8.57 6.75 -6.91
C ILE A 81 9.54 5.72 -6.36
N ILE A 82 9.84 4.66 -7.11
CA ILE A 82 10.74 3.58 -6.70
C ILE A 82 12.13 4.12 -6.35
N VAL A 83 12.71 4.92 -7.22
CA VAL A 83 14.04 5.51 -7.00
C VAL A 83 14.04 6.45 -5.81
N ALA A 84 12.97 7.26 -5.66
CA ALA A 84 12.81 8.19 -4.54
C ALA A 84 12.61 7.48 -3.20
N ILE A 85 12.14 6.24 -3.17
CA ILE A 85 12.07 5.39 -1.96
C ILE A 85 13.43 4.73 -1.70
N LEU A 86 13.99 4.06 -2.71
CA LEU A 86 15.17 3.22 -2.53
C LEU A 86 16.40 4.03 -2.10
N ILE A 87 16.65 5.21 -2.71
CA ILE A 87 17.85 5.98 -2.40
C ILE A 87 17.89 6.42 -0.93
N PRO A 88 16.87 7.09 -0.35
CA PRO A 88 16.88 7.45 1.07
C PRO A 88 16.98 6.23 2.00
N CYS A 89 16.27 5.13 1.68
CA CYS A 89 16.32 3.90 2.49
C CYS A 89 17.73 3.28 2.51
N LEU A 90 18.42 3.21 1.35
CA LEU A 90 19.80 2.72 1.25
C LEU A 90 20.81 3.64 1.96
N LEU A 91 20.56 4.95 1.98
CA LEU A 91 21.44 5.92 2.63
C LEU A 91 21.25 5.95 4.15
N LEU A 92 20.00 5.96 4.62
CA LEU A 92 19.65 6.30 6.00
C LEU A 92 19.19 5.10 6.84
N GLY A 93 18.71 4.01 6.20
CA GLY A 93 18.24 2.81 6.89
C GLY A 93 19.36 1.90 7.37
N LYS A 94 19.07 1.10 8.40
CA LYS A 94 19.88 -0.04 8.81
C LYS A 94 19.61 -1.20 7.87
N LEU A 95 20.56 -1.53 7.03
CA LEU A 95 20.41 -2.55 5.97
C LEU A 95 20.55 -3.98 6.47
N ASP A 96 20.91 -4.17 7.71
CA ASP A 96 20.94 -5.45 8.45
C ASP A 96 19.59 -5.78 9.11
N ASN A 97 18.68 -4.81 9.17
CA ASN A 97 17.34 -5.03 9.71
C ASN A 97 16.46 -5.81 8.74
N ILE A 98 15.88 -6.93 9.20
CA ILE A 98 15.08 -7.85 8.38
C ILE A 98 13.84 -7.18 7.77
N TYR A 99 13.20 -6.28 8.51
CA TYR A 99 12.03 -5.57 8.04
C TYR A 99 12.36 -4.56 6.92
N MET A 100 13.50 -3.85 7.06
CA MET A 100 14.01 -2.98 6.00
C MET A 100 14.34 -3.79 4.73
N ILE A 101 15.00 -4.94 4.88
CA ILE A 101 15.32 -5.82 3.75
C ILE A 101 14.04 -6.28 3.04
N LEU A 102 13.03 -6.75 3.78
CA LEU A 102 11.75 -7.16 3.20
C LEU A 102 11.06 -6.04 2.42
N MET A 103 11.08 -4.82 2.94
CA MET A 103 10.49 -3.67 2.26
C MET A 103 11.24 -3.28 0.99
N LEU A 104 12.59 -3.35 1.00
CA LEU A 104 13.41 -3.12 -0.19
C LEU A 104 13.17 -4.20 -1.25
N ILE A 105 13.11 -5.48 -0.85
CA ILE A 105 12.76 -6.59 -1.75
C ILE A 105 11.37 -6.37 -2.35
N THR A 106 10.37 -6.02 -1.54
CA THR A 106 9.00 -5.73 -1.99
C THR A 106 8.99 -4.66 -3.08
N THR A 107 9.70 -3.56 -2.84
CA THR A 107 9.78 -2.43 -3.77
C THR A 107 10.39 -2.84 -5.11
N VAL A 108 11.52 -3.54 -5.07
CA VAL A 108 12.23 -3.98 -6.30
C VAL A 108 11.45 -5.07 -7.02
N TRP A 109 10.87 -6.02 -6.31
CA TRP A 109 10.14 -7.16 -6.87
C TRP A 109 8.89 -6.71 -7.64
N LEU A 110 7.99 -5.97 -6.99
CA LEU A 110 6.79 -5.50 -7.65
C LEU A 110 7.06 -4.36 -8.63
N GLY A 111 8.08 -3.55 -8.36
CA GLY A 111 8.58 -2.56 -9.31
C GLY A 111 9.03 -3.20 -10.61
N SER A 112 9.78 -4.30 -10.54
CA SER A 112 10.22 -5.05 -11.72
C SER A 112 9.06 -5.72 -12.44
N LEU A 113 8.07 -6.27 -11.69
CA LEU A 113 6.88 -6.88 -12.27
C LEU A 113 6.03 -5.85 -13.02
N GLY A 114 5.76 -4.69 -12.41
CA GLY A 114 5.02 -3.61 -13.05
C GLY A 114 5.79 -2.98 -14.21
N PHE A 115 7.11 -2.83 -14.08
CA PHE A 115 7.96 -2.35 -15.17
C PHE A 115 7.92 -3.29 -16.38
N ALA A 116 7.94 -4.61 -16.17
CA ALA A 116 7.81 -5.58 -17.26
C ALA A 116 6.46 -5.45 -17.97
N ASP A 117 5.37 -5.20 -17.25
CA ASP A 117 4.05 -4.96 -17.81
C ASP A 117 4.02 -3.69 -18.68
N ASP A 118 4.45 -2.57 -18.10
CA ASP A 118 4.50 -1.29 -18.82
C ASP A 118 5.43 -1.35 -20.02
N TYR A 119 6.58 -2.04 -19.90
CA TYR A 119 7.51 -2.25 -21.02
C TYR A 119 6.84 -2.99 -22.18
N ILE A 120 6.10 -4.06 -21.91
CA ILE A 120 5.38 -4.82 -22.94
C ILE A 120 4.33 -3.94 -23.60
N LYS A 121 3.53 -3.20 -22.84
CA LYS A 121 2.49 -2.30 -23.35
C LYS A 121 3.04 -1.22 -24.27
N ILE A 122 4.17 -0.62 -23.90
CA ILE A 122 4.72 0.55 -24.59
C ILE A 122 5.64 0.13 -25.74
N PHE A 123 6.65 -0.70 -25.47
CA PHE A 123 7.70 -1.02 -26.47
C PHE A 123 7.30 -2.13 -27.42
N LYS A 124 6.54 -3.13 -26.96
CA LYS A 124 6.00 -4.18 -27.83
C LYS A 124 4.65 -3.82 -28.43
N LYS A 125 4.06 -2.67 -28.01
CA LYS A 125 2.73 -2.18 -28.46
C LYS A 125 1.62 -3.20 -28.23
N ASP A 126 1.79 -4.09 -27.27
CA ASP A 126 0.77 -5.05 -26.87
C ASP A 126 -0.12 -4.40 -25.80
N LYS A 127 -1.36 -4.06 -26.19
CA LYS A 127 -2.31 -3.37 -25.30
C LYS A 127 -2.69 -4.17 -24.06
N GLU A 128 -2.56 -5.50 -24.10
CA GLU A 128 -2.88 -6.37 -22.96
C GLU A 128 -1.75 -6.38 -21.91
N GLY A 129 -0.52 -6.08 -22.33
CA GLY A 129 0.65 -6.09 -21.46
C GLY A 129 1.02 -7.49 -20.99
N LEU A 130 1.54 -7.59 -19.75
CA LEU A 130 1.87 -8.87 -19.14
C LEU A 130 0.58 -9.63 -18.81
N HIS A 131 0.45 -10.85 -19.33
CA HIS A 131 -0.74 -11.67 -19.11
C HIS A 131 -1.04 -11.80 -17.61
N GLY A 132 -2.30 -11.62 -17.20
CA GLY A 132 -2.72 -11.54 -15.79
C GLY A 132 -2.24 -12.69 -14.89
N LYS A 133 -2.07 -13.90 -15.44
CA LYS A 133 -1.52 -15.05 -14.70
C LYS A 133 -0.09 -14.81 -14.20
N PHE A 134 0.76 -14.16 -14.99
CA PHE A 134 2.14 -13.87 -14.58
C PHE A 134 2.19 -12.78 -13.50
N LYS A 135 1.27 -11.80 -13.55
CA LYS A 135 1.13 -10.82 -12.47
C LYS A 135 0.78 -11.50 -11.14
N ILE A 136 -0.21 -12.40 -11.17
CA ILE A 136 -0.62 -13.15 -9.98
C ILE A 136 0.53 -14.04 -9.48
N ILE A 137 1.25 -14.74 -10.36
CA ILE A 137 2.41 -15.56 -9.96
C ILE A 137 3.48 -14.70 -9.27
N GLY A 138 3.77 -13.51 -9.80
CA GLY A 138 4.71 -12.58 -9.18
C GLY A 138 4.25 -12.09 -7.80
N GLN A 139 2.96 -11.80 -7.63
CA GLN A 139 2.37 -11.39 -6.36
C GLN A 139 2.36 -12.52 -5.33
N VAL A 140 2.00 -13.74 -5.75
CA VAL A 140 2.07 -14.95 -4.93
C VAL A 140 3.51 -15.24 -4.51
N GLY A 141 4.46 -15.11 -5.43
CA GLY A 141 5.90 -15.28 -5.13
C GLY A 141 6.37 -14.31 -4.05
N LEU A 142 6.01 -13.04 -4.13
CA LEU A 142 6.32 -12.07 -3.08
C LEU A 142 5.64 -12.42 -1.76
N GLY A 143 4.36 -12.77 -1.78
CA GLY A 143 3.62 -13.17 -0.57
C GLY A 143 4.25 -14.38 0.12
N LEU A 144 4.75 -15.36 -0.66
CA LEU A 144 5.52 -16.49 -0.12
C LEU A 144 6.85 -16.04 0.50
N ILE A 145 7.62 -15.19 -0.18
CA ILE A 145 8.88 -14.67 0.36
C ILE A 145 8.63 -13.96 1.69
N VAL A 146 7.65 -13.06 1.76
CA VAL A 146 7.33 -12.31 2.97
C VAL A 146 6.84 -13.24 4.08
N GLY A 147 5.83 -14.07 3.81
CA GLY A 147 5.24 -14.96 4.80
C GLY A 147 6.24 -15.97 5.37
N LEU A 148 7.07 -16.56 4.49
CA LEU A 148 8.11 -17.50 4.93
C LEU A 148 9.25 -16.80 5.69
N THR A 149 9.65 -15.60 5.30
CA THR A 149 10.67 -14.85 6.03
C THR A 149 10.19 -14.49 7.43
N LEU A 150 8.94 -14.03 7.58
CA LEU A 150 8.33 -13.72 8.88
C LEU A 150 8.21 -14.99 9.75
N TYR A 151 7.95 -16.14 9.14
CA TYR A 151 7.91 -17.43 9.84
C TYR A 151 9.28 -17.93 10.26
N LEU A 152 10.28 -17.91 9.37
CA LEU A 152 11.55 -18.60 9.57
C LEU A 152 12.61 -17.73 10.27
N SER A 153 12.58 -16.40 10.10
CA SER A 153 13.61 -15.53 10.68
C SER A 153 13.51 -15.47 12.21
N PRO A 154 14.60 -15.70 12.94
CA PRO A 154 14.63 -15.56 14.39
C PRO A 154 14.49 -14.10 14.85
N ASP A 155 14.80 -13.13 14.00
CA ASP A 155 14.76 -11.69 14.33
C ASP A 155 13.33 -11.14 14.30
N VAL A 156 12.36 -11.90 13.78
CA VAL A 156 10.96 -11.52 13.73
C VAL A 156 10.27 -11.99 15.00
N VAL A 157 10.11 -11.09 15.93
CA VAL A 157 9.54 -11.33 17.26
C VAL A 157 8.60 -10.22 17.68
N ILE A 158 7.69 -10.54 18.57
CA ILE A 158 6.80 -9.57 19.22
C ILE A 158 6.96 -9.69 20.75
N ARG A 159 6.56 -8.66 21.49
CA ARG A 159 6.33 -8.73 22.92
C ARG A 159 4.87 -8.56 23.20
N GLU A 160 4.32 -9.54 23.91
CA GLU A 160 2.90 -9.55 24.27
C GLU A 160 2.61 -8.56 25.40
N ASN A 161 1.38 -8.05 25.38
CA ASN A 161 0.84 -7.27 26.47
C ASN A 161 0.41 -8.19 27.62
N ILE A 162 0.87 -7.91 28.83
CA ILE A 162 0.42 -8.58 30.06
C ILE A 162 -0.45 -7.60 30.82
N GLU A 163 -1.73 -7.93 30.98
CA GLU A 163 -2.66 -7.15 31.80
C GLU A 163 -2.41 -7.49 33.27
N VAL A 164 -1.94 -6.51 34.03
CA VAL A 164 -1.73 -6.66 35.49
C VAL A 164 -2.91 -6.01 36.21
N HIS A 165 -3.69 -6.84 36.91
CA HIS A 165 -4.76 -6.39 37.77
C HIS A 165 -4.26 -6.21 39.19
N THR A 166 -4.00 -4.97 39.62
CA THR A 166 -3.73 -4.66 41.04
C THR A 166 -5.06 -4.23 41.69
N PRO A 167 -5.50 -4.89 42.78
CA PRO A 167 -6.74 -4.52 43.45
C PRO A 167 -6.72 -3.05 43.91
N GLY A 168 -7.66 -2.23 43.38
CA GLY A 168 -7.81 -0.81 43.69
C GLY A 168 -7.05 0.17 42.82
N GLN A 169 -6.37 -0.30 41.75
CA GLN A 169 -5.75 0.53 40.70
C GLN A 169 -6.38 0.29 39.36
N GLU A 170 -6.22 1.27 38.44
CA GLU A 170 -6.60 1.07 37.03
C GLU A 170 -5.75 -0.07 36.43
N MET A 171 -6.34 -0.79 35.49
CA MET A 171 -5.68 -1.89 34.77
C MET A 171 -4.42 -1.35 34.11
N GLU A 172 -3.26 -1.86 34.48
CA GLU A 172 -1.97 -1.50 33.88
C GLU A 172 -1.56 -2.56 32.86
N VAL A 173 -1.22 -2.12 31.64
CA VAL A 173 -0.73 -2.99 30.58
C VAL A 173 0.80 -2.93 30.60
N ILE A 174 1.44 -4.05 30.90
CA ILE A 174 2.90 -4.18 30.93
C ILE A 174 3.30 -5.12 29.78
N HIS A 175 4.34 -4.77 29.04
CA HIS A 175 4.91 -5.69 28.05
C HIS A 175 5.76 -6.77 28.74
N GLY A 176 5.59 -8.00 28.29
CA GLY A 176 6.46 -9.11 28.65
C GLY A 176 7.93 -8.82 28.27
N THR A 177 8.85 -9.33 29.08
CA THR A 177 10.29 -9.18 28.82
C THR A 177 10.81 -10.16 27.76
N ASN A 178 10.04 -11.19 27.45
CA ASN A 178 10.44 -12.24 26.53
C ASN A 178 10.00 -11.94 25.09
N ASP A 179 10.94 -12.07 24.18
CA ASP A 179 10.68 -12.02 22.76
C ASP A 179 10.02 -13.33 22.32
N LEU A 180 8.82 -13.25 21.75
CA LEU A 180 8.03 -14.40 21.35
C LEU A 180 7.80 -14.40 19.83
N LYS A 181 7.85 -15.59 19.25
CA LYS A 181 7.43 -15.78 17.87
C LYS A 181 5.96 -16.17 17.85
N SER A 182 5.12 -15.30 17.32
CA SER A 182 3.67 -15.45 17.40
C SER A 182 3.00 -15.17 16.08
N THR A 183 1.86 -15.82 15.84
CA THR A 183 0.94 -15.56 14.73
C THR A 183 -0.15 -14.56 15.10
N GLN A 184 0.02 -13.84 16.20
CA GLN A 184 -0.93 -12.82 16.63
C GLN A 184 -0.97 -11.62 15.70
N THR A 185 -2.15 -11.10 15.46
CA THR A 185 -2.41 -9.88 14.70
C THR A 185 -3.42 -9.00 15.41
N THR A 186 -3.39 -7.71 15.11
CA THR A 186 -4.36 -6.77 15.67
C THR A 186 -5.69 -6.85 14.91
N ILE A 187 -6.76 -7.11 15.66
CA ILE A 187 -8.14 -7.13 15.15
C ILE A 187 -8.89 -5.87 15.58
N PRO A 188 -9.57 -5.15 14.64
CA PRO A 188 -10.35 -3.97 14.99
C PRO A 188 -11.64 -4.34 15.76
N PHE A 189 -12.13 -3.41 16.60
CA PHE A 189 -13.41 -3.49 17.33
C PHE A 189 -13.50 -4.54 18.45
N PHE A 190 -12.43 -5.23 18.80
CA PHE A 190 -12.41 -6.20 19.90
C PHE A 190 -11.60 -5.67 21.08
N LYS A 191 -12.06 -5.96 22.30
CA LYS A 191 -11.43 -5.45 23.55
C LYS A 191 -9.98 -5.88 23.70
N SER A 192 -9.66 -7.13 23.36
CA SER A 192 -8.29 -7.67 23.44
C SER A 192 -7.36 -7.12 22.35
N ASN A 193 -7.90 -6.54 21.28
CA ASN A 193 -7.20 -6.11 20.07
C ASN A 193 -6.34 -7.19 19.39
N ASN A 194 -6.29 -8.42 19.89
CA ASN A 194 -5.44 -9.49 19.39
C ASN A 194 -6.25 -10.67 18.89
N LEU A 195 -5.84 -11.23 17.78
CA LEU A 195 -6.31 -12.48 17.22
C LEU A 195 -5.10 -13.34 16.91
N ASP A 196 -5.03 -14.57 17.42
CA ASP A 196 -4.01 -15.54 17.02
C ASP A 196 -4.55 -16.42 15.88
N TYR A 197 -3.82 -16.53 14.77
CA TYR A 197 -4.18 -17.43 13.70
C TYR A 197 -4.14 -18.90 14.14
N ALA A 198 -3.36 -19.25 15.15
CA ALA A 198 -3.33 -20.58 15.73
C ALA A 198 -4.67 -20.94 16.41
N ASP A 199 -5.36 -19.96 17.01
CA ASP A 199 -6.67 -20.18 17.65
C ASP A 199 -7.75 -20.53 16.62
N LEU A 200 -7.68 -19.97 15.41
CA LEU A 200 -8.62 -20.29 14.34
C LEU A 200 -8.55 -21.75 13.86
N VAL A 201 -7.39 -22.38 14.06
CA VAL A 201 -7.12 -23.77 13.71
C VAL A 201 -6.89 -24.65 14.94
N GLY A 202 -7.35 -24.21 16.11
CA GLY A 202 -7.19 -24.89 17.42
C GLY A 202 -7.73 -26.32 17.46
N PHE A 203 -8.66 -26.68 16.54
CA PHE A 203 -9.15 -28.05 16.36
C PHE A 203 -8.06 -29.05 15.93
N MET A 204 -6.87 -28.57 15.47
CA MET A 204 -5.72 -29.40 15.11
C MET A 204 -4.85 -29.80 16.31
N GLY A 205 -5.19 -29.38 17.54
CA GLY A 205 -4.50 -29.76 18.77
C GLY A 205 -3.03 -29.34 18.79
N GLU A 206 -2.10 -30.28 18.98
CA GLU A 206 -0.66 -30.01 19.07
C GLU A 206 -0.06 -29.38 17.80
N HIS A 207 -0.74 -29.50 16.66
CA HIS A 207 -0.30 -28.92 15.40
C HIS A 207 -0.88 -27.53 15.13
N ALA A 208 -1.69 -26.97 16.02
CA ALA A 208 -2.38 -25.70 15.83
C ALA A 208 -1.41 -24.55 15.52
N GLN A 209 -0.28 -24.46 16.22
CA GLN A 209 0.71 -23.41 16.00
C GLN A 209 1.33 -23.48 14.58
N THR A 210 1.71 -24.67 14.12
CA THR A 210 2.26 -24.87 12.77
C THR A 210 1.21 -24.57 11.70
N ALA A 211 -0.03 -25.01 11.93
CA ALA A 211 -1.15 -24.71 11.04
C ALA A 211 -1.50 -23.23 11.02
N GLY A 212 -1.39 -22.53 12.16
CA GLY A 212 -1.53 -21.07 12.26
C GLY A 212 -0.54 -20.33 11.36
N TRP A 213 0.73 -20.72 11.38
CA TRP A 213 1.75 -20.17 10.47
C TRP A 213 1.45 -20.45 8.99
N PHE A 214 0.96 -21.64 8.67
CA PHE A 214 0.55 -21.94 7.30
C PHE A 214 -0.61 -21.06 6.86
N LEU A 215 -1.61 -20.88 7.74
CA LEU A 215 -2.74 -19.97 7.49
C LEU A 215 -2.26 -18.52 7.33
N PHE A 216 -1.35 -18.05 8.16
CA PHE A 216 -0.73 -16.73 8.05
C PHE A 216 -0.07 -16.51 6.69
N VAL A 217 0.70 -17.48 6.18
CA VAL A 217 1.32 -17.40 4.85
C VAL A 217 0.26 -17.29 3.75
N ILE A 218 -0.80 -18.07 3.81
CA ILE A 218 -1.92 -18.00 2.84
C ILE A 218 -2.57 -16.62 2.87
N ILE A 219 -2.85 -16.09 4.06
CA ILE A 219 -3.45 -14.77 4.24
C ILE A 219 -2.50 -13.67 3.72
N THR A 220 -1.21 -13.78 4.00
CA THR A 220 -0.17 -12.88 3.45
C THR A 220 -0.21 -12.84 1.92
N ILE A 221 -0.23 -14.00 1.25
CA ILE A 221 -0.35 -14.08 -0.21
C ILE A 221 -1.63 -13.40 -0.71
N PHE A 222 -2.75 -13.69 -0.05
CA PHE A 222 -4.04 -13.09 -0.41
C PHE A 222 -4.01 -11.57 -0.29
N ILE A 223 -3.50 -11.02 0.83
CA ILE A 223 -3.45 -9.59 1.09
C ILE A 223 -2.51 -8.88 0.10
N VAL A 224 -1.31 -9.41 -0.13
CA VAL A 224 -0.37 -8.85 -1.11
C VAL A 224 -1.01 -8.79 -2.50
N THR A 225 -1.68 -9.87 -2.92
CA THR A 225 -2.37 -9.91 -4.21
C THR A 225 -3.55 -8.94 -4.26
N ALA A 226 -4.40 -8.91 -3.23
CA ALA A 226 -5.60 -8.08 -3.21
C ALA A 226 -5.27 -6.58 -3.18
N VAL A 227 -4.33 -6.17 -2.33
CA VAL A 227 -4.00 -4.74 -2.16
C VAL A 227 -3.21 -4.21 -3.34
N SER A 228 -2.26 -4.97 -3.90
CA SER A 228 -1.51 -4.53 -5.07
C SER A 228 -2.41 -4.36 -6.30
N ASN A 229 -3.35 -5.29 -6.54
CA ASN A 229 -4.35 -5.11 -7.59
C ASN A 229 -5.35 -3.99 -7.27
N GLY A 230 -5.69 -3.78 -5.99
CA GLY A 230 -6.56 -2.69 -5.55
C GLY A 230 -5.96 -1.31 -5.81
N ALA A 231 -4.70 -1.14 -5.50
CA ALA A 231 -3.96 0.08 -5.82
C ALA A 231 -3.87 0.32 -7.33
N ASN A 232 -3.65 -0.75 -8.12
CA ASN A 232 -3.61 -0.66 -9.57
C ASN A 232 -4.98 -0.24 -10.17
N LEU A 233 -6.10 -0.76 -9.66
CA LEU A 233 -7.43 -0.31 -10.08
C LEU A 233 -7.75 1.12 -9.62
N ASN A 234 -7.15 1.59 -8.54
CA ASN A 234 -7.30 2.96 -8.04
C ASN A 234 -6.47 3.98 -8.85
N ASP A 235 -5.54 3.55 -9.70
CA ASP A 235 -4.75 4.41 -10.59
C ASP A 235 -5.50 4.74 -11.89
N GLY A 236 -6.77 5.15 -11.77
CA GLY A 236 -7.63 5.49 -12.92
C GLY A 236 -7.82 6.99 -13.14
N MET A 237 -7.38 7.84 -12.20
CA MET A 237 -7.49 9.30 -12.25
C MET A 237 -6.22 9.98 -11.76
N ASP A 238 -5.98 11.18 -12.29
CA ASP A 238 -4.82 12.00 -11.97
C ASP A 238 -4.73 12.26 -10.45
N GLY A 239 -3.62 11.88 -9.84
CA GLY A 239 -3.32 12.06 -8.41
C GLY A 239 -4.07 11.14 -7.44
N MET A 240 -5.03 10.33 -7.89
CA MET A 240 -5.90 9.57 -6.98
C MET A 240 -5.14 8.48 -6.24
N ALA A 241 -4.42 7.62 -6.96
CA ALA A 241 -3.66 6.53 -6.35
C ALA A 241 -2.53 7.04 -5.46
N ALA A 242 -1.77 8.04 -5.93
CA ALA A 242 -0.67 8.60 -5.16
C ALA A 242 -1.14 9.28 -3.87
N GLY A 243 -2.22 10.08 -3.92
CA GLY A 243 -2.74 10.77 -2.75
C GLY A 243 -3.38 9.83 -1.72
N ASN A 244 -4.23 8.89 -2.17
CA ASN A 244 -4.80 7.87 -1.28
C ASN A 244 -3.69 7.07 -0.58
N SER A 245 -2.67 6.65 -1.34
CA SER A 245 -1.55 5.87 -0.81
C SER A 245 -0.67 6.66 0.16
N ALA A 246 -0.50 7.96 -0.05
CA ALA A 246 0.22 8.83 0.89
C ALA A 246 -0.50 8.92 2.24
N ILE A 247 -1.84 9.05 2.22
CA ILE A 247 -2.67 9.09 3.43
C ILE A 247 -2.61 7.73 4.16
N ILE A 248 -2.75 6.62 3.42
CA ILE A 248 -2.62 5.26 3.96
C ILE A 248 -1.24 5.06 4.56
N GLY A 249 -0.17 5.46 3.84
CA GLY A 249 1.21 5.38 4.30
C GLY A 249 1.46 6.17 5.57
N ALA A 250 0.90 7.39 5.69
CA ALA A 250 0.99 8.20 6.91
C ALA A 250 0.36 7.48 8.11
N THR A 251 -0.80 6.86 7.91
CA THR A 251 -1.47 6.08 8.96
C THR A 251 -0.65 4.87 9.38
N LEU A 252 -0.14 4.10 8.42
CA LEU A 252 0.75 2.96 8.70
C LEU A 252 2.04 3.40 9.39
N GLY A 253 2.57 4.58 9.03
CA GLY A 253 3.74 5.17 9.69
C GLY A 253 3.49 5.49 11.16
N ILE A 254 2.32 6.05 11.49
CA ILE A 254 1.90 6.27 12.88
C ILE A 254 1.81 4.94 13.62
N LEU A 255 1.18 3.93 13.02
CA LEU A 255 1.03 2.61 13.63
C LEU A 255 2.38 1.92 13.87
N ALA A 256 3.32 2.01 12.92
CA ALA A 256 4.68 1.49 13.07
C ALA A 256 5.45 2.21 14.18
N TYR A 257 5.37 3.55 14.20
CA TYR A 257 6.00 4.36 15.24
C TYR A 257 5.51 3.98 16.65
N VAL A 258 4.20 3.84 16.80
CA VAL A 258 3.60 3.45 18.08
C VAL A 258 3.99 2.01 18.45
N SER A 259 3.98 1.06 17.51
CA SER A 259 4.39 -0.32 17.78
C SER A 259 5.89 -0.48 18.04
N SER A 260 6.72 0.50 17.69
CA SER A 260 8.17 0.52 17.97
C SER A 260 8.56 1.14 19.33
N HIS A 261 7.60 1.66 20.10
CA HIS A 261 7.83 2.31 21.39
C HIS A 261 6.98 1.65 22.46
N ILE A 262 7.62 1.11 23.49
CA ILE A 262 6.96 0.36 24.57
C ILE A 262 5.84 1.18 25.24
N GLU A 263 6.11 2.43 25.60
CA GLU A 263 5.15 3.30 26.27
C GLU A 263 3.87 3.53 25.43
N PHE A 264 4.03 3.82 24.16
CA PHE A 264 2.89 4.04 23.27
C PHE A 264 2.14 2.75 22.94
N ALA A 265 2.87 1.64 22.78
CA ALA A 265 2.28 0.33 22.55
C ALA A 265 1.45 -0.11 23.75
N SER A 266 1.94 0.08 25.00
CA SER A 266 1.20 -0.17 26.22
C SER A 266 -0.06 0.72 26.33
N TYR A 267 0.08 2.03 26.05
CA TYR A 267 -1.03 2.97 26.12
C TYR A 267 -2.18 2.61 25.18
N LEU A 268 -1.87 2.12 23.96
CA LEU A 268 -2.86 1.69 22.99
C LEU A 268 -3.25 0.22 23.08
N ASN A 269 -2.65 -0.54 24.00
CA ASN A 269 -2.82 -1.99 24.15
C ASN A 269 -2.59 -2.74 22.82
N ILE A 270 -1.47 -2.44 22.15
CA ILE A 270 -1.05 -3.12 20.93
C ILE A 270 0.31 -3.78 21.14
N MET A 271 0.64 -4.75 20.30
CA MET A 271 1.92 -5.47 20.37
C MET A 271 3.10 -4.52 20.15
N TYR A 272 4.12 -4.65 21.00
CA TYR A 272 5.42 -4.04 20.77
C TYR A 272 6.24 -4.94 19.82
N ILE A 273 6.83 -4.34 18.79
CA ILE A 273 7.58 -5.04 17.76
C ILE A 273 9.02 -4.52 17.75
N PRO A 274 9.96 -5.24 18.35
CA PRO A 274 11.38 -4.87 18.35
C PRO A 274 11.92 -4.71 16.92
N GLY A 275 12.73 -3.70 16.69
CA GLY A 275 13.35 -3.46 15.37
C GLY A 275 12.43 -2.81 14.32
N SER A 276 11.14 -2.59 14.64
CA SER A 276 10.20 -1.95 13.70
C SER A 276 10.42 -0.44 13.53
N GLU A 277 11.30 0.18 14.32
CA GLU A 277 11.67 1.59 14.17
C GLU A 277 12.26 1.93 12.80
N GLU A 278 12.93 0.98 12.14
CA GLU A 278 13.48 1.18 10.80
C GLU A 278 12.38 1.29 9.72
N LEU A 279 11.21 0.69 9.98
CA LEU A 279 10.04 0.85 9.10
C LEU A 279 9.54 2.30 9.07
N VAL A 280 9.74 3.07 10.14
CA VAL A 280 9.37 4.50 10.16
C VAL A 280 10.20 5.28 9.14
N ILE A 281 11.48 4.95 8.98
CA ILE A 281 12.34 5.59 7.97
C ILE A 281 11.86 5.24 6.56
N TYR A 282 11.53 3.96 6.34
CA TYR A 282 11.03 3.49 5.06
C TYR A 282 9.71 4.17 4.67
N ILE A 283 8.73 4.20 5.58
CA ILE A 283 7.42 4.78 5.30
C ILE A 283 7.50 6.30 5.09
N CYS A 284 8.41 6.97 5.79
CA CYS A 284 8.70 8.38 5.57
C CYS A 284 9.27 8.64 4.16
N ALA A 285 10.18 7.79 3.68
CA ALA A 285 10.66 7.86 2.30
C ALA A 285 9.52 7.62 1.30
N PHE A 286 8.64 6.64 1.56
CA PHE A 286 7.46 6.36 0.75
C PHE A 286 6.51 7.56 0.65
N ILE A 287 6.17 8.18 1.77
CA ILE A 287 5.30 9.38 1.81
C ILE A 287 5.96 10.54 1.05
N GLY A 288 7.24 10.80 1.30
CA GLY A 288 8.00 11.85 0.61
C GLY A 288 8.03 11.63 -0.91
N ALA A 289 8.24 10.39 -1.36
CA ALA A 289 8.25 10.03 -2.77
C ALA A 289 6.89 10.25 -3.43
N LEU A 290 5.78 9.87 -2.77
CA LEU A 290 4.43 10.06 -3.28
C LEU A 290 4.02 11.53 -3.34
N ILE A 291 4.32 12.32 -2.31
CA ILE A 291 4.05 13.76 -2.30
C ILE A 291 4.87 14.46 -3.40
N GLY A 292 6.14 14.10 -3.56
CA GLY A 292 6.96 14.63 -4.65
C GLY A 292 6.46 14.21 -6.04
N PHE A 293 5.95 12.98 -6.18
CA PHE A 293 5.34 12.52 -7.43
C PHE A 293 4.03 13.24 -7.74
N LEU A 294 3.21 13.55 -6.74
CA LEU A 294 1.97 14.32 -6.90
C LEU A 294 2.21 15.70 -7.52
N TRP A 295 3.39 16.27 -7.39
CA TRP A 295 3.75 17.53 -8.06
C TRP A 295 3.54 17.48 -9.57
N TYR A 296 3.76 16.30 -10.17
CA TYR A 296 3.60 16.08 -11.61
C TYR A 296 2.33 15.30 -11.96
N ASN A 297 1.83 14.48 -11.05
CA ASN A 297 0.70 13.59 -11.30
C ASN A 297 -0.66 14.19 -10.90
N ALA A 298 -0.68 15.30 -10.13
CA ALA A 298 -1.92 16.03 -9.85
C ALA A 298 -2.54 16.59 -11.14
N TYR A 299 -3.88 16.67 -11.17
CA TYR A 299 -4.61 17.14 -12.37
C TYR A 299 -4.23 18.59 -12.78
N PRO A 300 -3.93 18.85 -14.05
CA PRO A 300 -3.74 17.89 -15.16
C PRO A 300 -2.37 17.20 -15.10
N ALA A 301 -2.37 15.87 -15.14
CA ALA A 301 -1.15 15.09 -14.95
C ALA A 301 -0.16 15.28 -16.10
N GLN A 302 1.12 15.42 -15.74
CA GLN A 302 2.25 15.50 -16.66
C GLN A 302 2.93 14.16 -16.90
N VAL A 303 2.62 13.17 -16.04
CA VAL A 303 3.11 11.78 -16.10
C VAL A 303 2.11 10.85 -15.42
N PHE A 304 1.89 9.68 -15.99
CA PHE A 304 1.11 8.61 -15.36
C PHE A 304 2.02 7.65 -14.60
N MET A 305 1.49 7.13 -13.50
CA MET A 305 2.20 6.21 -12.62
C MET A 305 2.53 4.90 -13.35
N GLY A 306 1.55 4.33 -14.04
CA GLY A 306 1.63 3.03 -14.69
C GLY A 306 1.59 1.86 -13.71
N ASP A 307 1.61 0.64 -14.25
CA ASP A 307 1.63 -0.58 -13.43
C ASP A 307 2.93 -0.70 -12.61
N THR A 308 4.02 -0.10 -13.10
CA THR A 308 5.30 0.02 -12.36
C THR A 308 5.11 0.66 -10.98
N GLY A 309 4.34 1.74 -10.91
CA GLY A 309 4.12 2.44 -9.65
C GLY A 309 2.97 1.85 -8.85
N SER A 310 1.83 1.63 -9.46
CA SER A 310 0.60 1.26 -8.77
C SER A 310 0.67 -0.12 -8.11
N LEU A 311 1.24 -1.15 -8.79
CA LEU A 311 1.46 -2.45 -8.18
C LEU A 311 2.46 -2.38 -7.02
N THR A 312 3.53 -1.59 -7.19
CA THR A 312 4.56 -1.40 -6.16
C THR A 312 3.99 -0.76 -4.91
N ILE A 313 3.24 0.33 -5.05
CA ILE A 313 2.60 1.04 -3.93
C ILE A 313 1.67 0.12 -3.16
N GLY A 314 0.81 -0.63 -3.87
CA GLY A 314 -0.12 -1.55 -3.23
C GLY A 314 0.60 -2.68 -2.48
N GLY A 315 1.67 -3.22 -3.05
CA GLY A 315 2.49 -4.23 -2.38
C GLY A 315 3.24 -3.68 -1.17
N ILE A 316 3.78 -2.47 -1.25
CA ILE A 316 4.41 -1.79 -0.11
C ILE A 316 3.40 -1.65 1.04
N ILE A 317 2.19 -1.16 0.78
CA ILE A 317 1.13 -1.01 1.79
C ILE A 317 0.78 -2.37 2.41
N ALA A 318 0.61 -3.41 1.58
CA ALA A 318 0.29 -4.76 2.04
C ALA A 318 1.36 -5.34 2.96
N VAL A 319 2.60 -5.40 2.47
CA VAL A 319 3.72 -5.99 3.19
C VAL A 319 4.05 -5.21 4.46
N PHE A 320 3.99 -3.88 4.40
CA PHE A 320 4.18 -3.04 5.58
C PHE A 320 3.17 -3.35 6.68
N ALA A 321 1.88 -3.42 6.34
CA ALA A 321 0.82 -3.73 7.30
C ALA A 321 0.98 -5.14 7.91
N ILE A 322 1.42 -6.12 7.10
CA ILE A 322 1.70 -7.49 7.55
C ILE A 322 2.87 -7.51 8.54
N ILE A 323 3.98 -6.82 8.23
CA ILE A 323 5.16 -6.76 9.11
C ILE A 323 4.82 -6.17 10.48
N ILE A 324 3.97 -5.14 10.53
CA ILE A 324 3.56 -4.54 11.80
C ILE A 324 2.36 -5.23 12.47
N HIS A 325 1.95 -6.40 11.97
CA HIS A 325 0.80 -7.18 12.47
C HIS A 325 -0.50 -6.35 12.53
N LYS A 326 -0.79 -5.61 11.45
CA LYS A 326 -1.98 -4.76 11.30
C LYS A 326 -2.76 -5.09 10.00
N GLU A 327 -2.54 -6.26 9.45
CA GLU A 327 -3.13 -6.68 8.18
C GLU A 327 -4.66 -6.75 8.22
N LEU A 328 -5.27 -7.03 9.39
CA LEU A 328 -6.72 -7.04 9.54
C LEU A 328 -7.34 -5.63 9.59
N LEU A 329 -6.53 -4.58 9.70
CA LEU A 329 -6.97 -3.19 9.55
C LEU A 329 -7.04 -2.75 8.07
N ILE A 330 -6.38 -3.48 7.16
CA ILE A 330 -6.35 -3.14 5.71
C ILE A 330 -7.75 -2.96 5.10
N PRO A 331 -8.75 -3.83 5.35
CA PRO A 331 -10.08 -3.64 4.78
C PRO A 331 -10.72 -2.28 5.12
N ILE A 332 -10.39 -1.70 6.27
CA ILE A 332 -10.87 -0.38 6.68
C ILE A 332 -9.95 0.69 6.07
N LEU A 333 -8.65 0.62 6.34
CA LEU A 333 -7.68 1.62 5.92
C LEU A 333 -7.60 1.77 4.39
N CYS A 334 -7.59 0.64 3.67
CA CYS A 334 -7.61 0.59 2.21
C CYS A 334 -9.04 0.41 1.66
N GLY A 335 -10.07 0.85 2.38
CA GLY A 335 -11.48 0.69 1.99
C GLY A 335 -11.79 1.26 0.62
N VAL A 336 -11.11 2.33 0.20
CA VAL A 336 -11.22 2.87 -1.16
C VAL A 336 -10.76 1.83 -2.19
N PHE A 337 -9.60 1.19 -2.01
CA PHE A 337 -9.11 0.15 -2.91
C PHE A 337 -10.05 -1.06 -2.92
N LEU A 338 -10.59 -1.42 -1.76
CA LEU A 338 -11.55 -2.50 -1.63
C LEU A 338 -12.84 -2.22 -2.42
N VAL A 339 -13.39 -1.02 -2.30
CA VAL A 339 -14.62 -0.61 -3.01
C VAL A 339 -14.41 -0.57 -4.52
N GLU A 340 -13.24 -0.09 -4.99
CA GLU A 340 -12.86 -0.12 -6.40
C GLU A 340 -12.85 -1.57 -6.93
N ASN A 341 -12.16 -2.47 -6.27
CA ASN A 341 -12.12 -3.89 -6.62
C ASN A 341 -13.53 -4.52 -6.63
N LEU A 342 -14.28 -4.34 -5.54
CA LEU A 342 -15.63 -4.90 -5.39
C LEU A 342 -16.57 -4.38 -6.47
N SER A 343 -16.47 -3.11 -6.85
CA SER A 343 -17.30 -2.53 -7.91
C SER A 343 -17.12 -3.28 -9.24
N VAL A 344 -15.87 -3.65 -9.59
CA VAL A 344 -15.54 -4.40 -10.80
C VAL A 344 -16.04 -5.83 -10.71
N ILE A 345 -15.82 -6.51 -9.58
CA ILE A 345 -16.25 -7.89 -9.37
C ILE A 345 -17.78 -7.98 -9.44
N LEU A 346 -18.49 -7.13 -8.70
CA LEU A 346 -19.95 -7.09 -8.66
C LEU A 346 -20.54 -6.75 -10.04
N GLN A 347 -19.94 -5.80 -10.77
CA GLN A 347 -20.36 -5.45 -12.12
C GLN A 347 -20.24 -6.65 -13.07
N ARG A 348 -19.10 -7.35 -13.06
CA ARG A 348 -18.86 -8.52 -13.90
C ARG A 348 -19.84 -9.65 -13.57
N PHE A 349 -20.08 -9.89 -12.29
CA PHE A 349 -21.02 -10.92 -11.82
C PHE A 349 -22.45 -10.59 -12.27
N TYR A 350 -22.92 -9.36 -12.03
CA TYR A 350 -24.24 -8.90 -12.41
C TYR A 350 -24.47 -8.95 -13.92
N TYR A 351 -23.48 -8.51 -14.70
CA TYR A 351 -23.52 -8.59 -16.17
C TYR A 351 -23.61 -10.05 -16.66
N LYS A 352 -22.86 -10.97 -16.04
CA LYS A 352 -22.90 -12.41 -16.38
C LYS A 352 -24.26 -13.03 -16.10
N ILE A 353 -24.89 -12.66 -14.98
CA ILE A 353 -26.26 -13.11 -14.66
C ILE A 353 -27.27 -12.59 -15.71
N GLY A 354 -27.19 -11.30 -16.07
CA GLY A 354 -28.03 -10.71 -17.09
C GLY A 354 -27.90 -11.40 -18.45
N LYS A 355 -26.65 -11.62 -18.86
CA LYS A 355 -26.36 -12.33 -20.11
C LYS A 355 -26.97 -13.73 -20.16
N ARG A 356 -26.97 -14.46 -19.04
CA ARG A 356 -27.64 -15.79 -18.94
C ARG A 356 -29.16 -15.70 -19.09
N LYS A 357 -29.77 -14.55 -18.73
CA LYS A 357 -31.21 -14.28 -18.85
C LYS A 357 -31.58 -13.59 -20.19
N GLY A 358 -30.63 -13.43 -21.11
CA GLY A 358 -30.84 -12.72 -22.40
C GLY A 358 -30.97 -11.19 -22.27
N VAL A 359 -30.65 -10.60 -21.10
CA VAL A 359 -30.79 -9.17 -20.83
C VAL A 359 -29.41 -8.55 -20.62
N LYS A 360 -29.13 -7.43 -21.28
CA LYS A 360 -27.93 -6.61 -21.01
C LYS A 360 -28.21 -5.74 -19.79
N GLN A 361 -27.55 -6.04 -18.67
CA GLN A 361 -27.73 -5.27 -17.42
C GLN A 361 -26.40 -4.96 -16.76
N ARG A 362 -26.31 -3.79 -16.12
CA ARG A 362 -25.15 -3.31 -15.37
C ARG A 362 -25.59 -2.77 -14.01
N LEU A 363 -24.73 -2.87 -13.00
CA LEU A 363 -24.95 -2.22 -11.71
C LEU A 363 -24.65 -0.71 -11.82
N PHE A 364 -23.47 -0.38 -12.32
CA PHE A 364 -22.94 0.98 -12.45
C PHE A 364 -22.86 1.37 -13.93
N LYS A 365 -22.84 2.67 -14.22
CA LYS A 365 -22.63 3.19 -15.57
C LYS A 365 -21.31 2.68 -16.16
N ARG A 366 -20.24 2.71 -15.34
CA ARG A 366 -18.92 2.18 -15.67
C ARG A 366 -18.22 1.72 -14.37
N THR A 367 -17.22 0.85 -14.47
CA THR A 367 -16.35 0.42 -13.36
C THR A 367 -14.89 0.46 -13.78
N PRO A 368 -13.96 0.74 -12.85
CA PRO A 368 -14.11 0.87 -11.39
C PRO A 368 -15.04 2.04 -10.98
N ILE A 369 -15.41 2.13 -9.68
CA ILE A 369 -16.50 3.03 -9.23
C ILE A 369 -16.21 4.52 -9.46
N HIS A 370 -14.95 4.94 -9.46
CA HIS A 370 -14.59 6.32 -9.78
C HIS A 370 -15.09 6.73 -11.18
N ASP A 371 -15.06 5.82 -12.14
CA ASP A 371 -15.57 6.06 -13.51
C ASP A 371 -17.09 6.23 -13.56
N HIS A 372 -17.82 5.64 -12.61
CA HIS A 372 -19.27 5.82 -12.52
C HIS A 372 -19.67 7.28 -12.34
N PHE A 373 -18.88 8.05 -11.58
CA PHE A 373 -19.17 9.44 -11.26
C PHE A 373 -18.91 10.41 -12.42
N ARG A 374 -18.05 10.05 -13.36
CA ARG A 374 -17.72 10.87 -14.55
C ARG A 374 -18.38 10.36 -15.84
N THR A 375 -19.06 9.21 -15.81
CA THR A 375 -19.66 8.61 -17.01
C THR A 375 -21.11 9.05 -17.20
N SER A 376 -21.43 9.59 -18.40
CA SER A 376 -22.80 9.89 -18.83
C SER A 376 -23.56 8.61 -19.21
N MET A 377 -24.88 8.61 -19.04
CA MET A 377 -25.74 7.53 -19.54
C MET A 377 -25.66 7.36 -21.06
N SER A 378 -25.35 8.41 -21.82
CA SER A 378 -25.17 8.37 -23.29
C SER A 378 -23.96 7.51 -23.72
N LEU A 379 -22.99 7.28 -22.83
CA LEU A 379 -21.80 6.44 -23.06
C LEU A 379 -22.05 4.96 -22.69
N VAL A 380 -23.19 4.65 -22.11
CA VAL A 380 -23.56 3.27 -21.80
C VAL A 380 -24.07 2.60 -23.08
N GLU A 381 -23.74 1.33 -23.26
CA GLU A 381 -24.15 0.55 -24.44
C GLU A 381 -25.67 0.59 -24.64
N PRO A 382 -26.16 0.87 -25.88
CA PRO A 382 -27.59 0.91 -26.16
C PRO A 382 -28.31 -0.39 -25.78
N GLY A 383 -29.47 -0.27 -25.17
CA GLY A 383 -30.26 -1.41 -24.70
C GLY A 383 -29.77 -2.05 -23.40
N CYS A 384 -28.77 -1.45 -22.74
CA CYS A 384 -28.31 -1.92 -21.45
C CYS A 384 -29.05 -1.18 -20.32
N THR A 385 -29.66 -1.92 -19.40
CA THR A 385 -30.27 -1.37 -18.18
C THR A 385 -29.21 -1.19 -17.08
N VAL A 386 -29.13 0.01 -16.51
CA VAL A 386 -28.21 0.34 -15.40
C VAL A 386 -29.01 0.49 -14.11
N LYS A 387 -28.62 -0.21 -13.05
CA LYS A 387 -29.32 -0.19 -11.76
C LYS A 387 -29.08 1.12 -10.99
N PHE A 388 -27.82 1.56 -10.91
CA PHE A 388 -27.44 2.80 -10.26
C PHE A 388 -27.12 3.86 -11.31
N THR A 389 -28.03 4.78 -11.55
CA THR A 389 -27.91 5.82 -12.58
C THR A 389 -27.37 7.15 -12.05
N LYS A 390 -27.54 7.43 -10.74
CA LYS A 390 -27.06 8.68 -10.10
C LYS A 390 -25.55 8.64 -9.90
N PRO A 391 -24.85 9.78 -9.94
CA PRO A 391 -25.37 11.14 -10.08
C PRO A 391 -25.72 11.47 -11.55
N ASP A 392 -26.71 12.37 -11.73
CA ASP A 392 -27.09 12.84 -13.08
C ASP A 392 -26.08 13.87 -13.59
N GLN A 393 -25.55 14.72 -12.70
CA GLN A 393 -24.46 15.64 -13.01
C GLN A 393 -23.12 14.91 -12.95
N LEU A 394 -22.34 15.06 -14.01
CA LEU A 394 -20.98 14.49 -14.07
C LEU A 394 -20.03 15.31 -13.17
N PHE A 395 -19.23 14.61 -12.42
CA PHE A 395 -18.18 15.25 -11.63
C PHE A 395 -16.89 15.36 -12.44
N HIS A 396 -16.22 16.49 -12.28
CA HIS A 396 -14.90 16.69 -12.81
C HIS A 396 -13.89 15.75 -12.11
N GLU A 397 -12.88 15.28 -12.82
CA GLU A 397 -11.89 14.30 -12.35
C GLU A 397 -11.22 14.76 -11.03
N SER A 398 -10.74 16.00 -10.96
CA SER A 398 -10.12 16.56 -9.75
C SER A 398 -11.06 16.55 -8.53
N LYS A 399 -12.35 16.77 -8.74
CA LYS A 399 -13.36 16.73 -7.67
C LYS A 399 -13.55 15.31 -7.14
N ILE A 400 -13.50 14.31 -8.01
CA ILE A 400 -13.59 12.90 -7.60
C ILE A 400 -12.34 12.52 -6.81
N THR A 401 -11.14 12.83 -7.34
CA THR A 401 -9.86 12.59 -6.66
C THR A 401 -9.85 13.15 -5.23
N VAL A 402 -10.20 14.43 -5.05
CA VAL A 402 -10.24 15.07 -3.72
C VAL A 402 -11.25 14.40 -2.79
N ARG A 403 -12.43 14.00 -3.30
CA ARG A 403 -13.42 13.28 -2.49
C ARG A 403 -12.92 11.91 -2.04
N PHE A 404 -12.18 11.20 -2.88
CA PHE A 404 -11.56 9.93 -2.54
C PHE A 404 -10.48 10.13 -1.45
N TRP A 405 -9.68 11.19 -1.53
CA TRP A 405 -8.74 11.53 -0.45
C TRP A 405 -9.46 11.80 0.88
N ILE A 406 -10.57 12.57 0.85
CA ILE A 406 -11.37 12.84 2.05
C ILE A 406 -11.91 11.54 2.65
N VAL A 407 -12.44 10.64 1.82
CA VAL A 407 -12.90 9.32 2.28
C VAL A 407 -11.75 8.53 2.89
N THR A 408 -10.58 8.51 2.25
CA THR A 408 -9.39 7.83 2.78
C THR A 408 -8.94 8.42 4.12
N ILE A 409 -8.99 9.75 4.32
CA ILE A 409 -8.70 10.40 5.61
C ILE A 409 -9.69 9.94 6.68
N VAL A 410 -10.98 9.87 6.36
CA VAL A 410 -12.00 9.37 7.30
C VAL A 410 -11.74 7.92 7.68
N LEU A 411 -11.43 7.06 6.70
CA LEU A 411 -11.10 5.66 6.94
C LEU A 411 -9.81 5.50 7.77
N ALA A 412 -8.81 6.35 7.53
CA ALA A 412 -7.59 6.42 8.33
C ALA A 412 -7.88 6.77 9.80
N ALA A 413 -8.72 7.80 10.03
CA ALA A 413 -9.14 8.18 11.37
C ALA A 413 -9.92 7.04 12.06
N ILE A 414 -10.85 6.39 11.35
CA ILE A 414 -11.58 5.23 11.86
C ILE A 414 -10.61 4.12 12.24
N THR A 415 -9.62 3.81 11.39
CA THR A 415 -8.61 2.79 11.65
C THR A 415 -7.85 3.03 12.94
N ILE A 416 -7.44 4.28 13.21
CA ILE A 416 -6.76 4.64 14.46
C ILE A 416 -7.71 4.54 15.66
N ILE A 417 -8.97 5.00 15.50
CA ILE A 417 -9.98 4.97 16.56
C ILE A 417 -10.29 3.53 16.96
N THR A 418 -10.33 2.56 16.03
CA THR A 418 -10.65 1.16 16.33
C THR A 418 -9.67 0.53 17.32
N LEU A 419 -8.43 1.02 17.40
CA LEU A 419 -7.44 0.56 18.37
C LEU A 419 -7.73 1.04 19.80
N LYS A 420 -8.53 2.10 19.96
CA LYS A 420 -8.86 2.68 21.27
C LYS A 420 -10.25 2.28 21.77
N ILE A 421 -11.07 1.63 20.93
CA ILE A 421 -12.39 1.13 21.34
C ILE A 421 -12.17 -0.10 22.23
N ARG A 422 -12.44 0.05 23.54
CA ARG A 422 -12.29 -0.96 24.58
C ARG A 422 -13.65 -1.42 25.12
#